data_d8cd0b3c85f09a2ff24285e7d14131ee
#
_entry.id   d8cd0b3c85f09a2ff24285e7d14131ee
#
_cell.length_a   1.000
_cell.length_b   1.000
_cell.length_c   1.000
_cell.angle_alpha   90.00
_cell.angle_beta   90.00
_cell.angle_gamma   90.00
#
_symmetry.space_group_name_H-M   'P 1'
#
loop_
_entity.id
_entity.type
_entity.pdbx_description
1 polymer ?
#
loop_
_entity_poly.entity_id
_entity_poly.type
_entity_poly.pdbx_seq_one_letter_code
_entity_poly.pdbx_strand_id
1 'polypeptide(L)'
;DLKFLKEEAVREFAESSLGGKISAEFFELLQRTTNGNPFYLEQMLKYFSESKLLNRSEGKWTIKDQNVKLSHSINAVLTARIDRLSKLVRETVKAAAVIGREFEIPVLSEVMKVQEGFADYDGNSSALLREQVKTAEQGQIWLATNELRYIFRHSLLREAVYSMQLRTRLQ
;
A
#
# COMPACT_ATOMS: atom_id res chain seq x y z
N ASP A 1 10.81 -16.11 -7.93
CA ASP A 1 12.15 -15.62 -7.53
C ASP A 1 12.22 -14.11 -7.64
N LEU A 2 12.09 -13.46 -6.48
CA LEU A 2 12.32 -12.03 -6.36
C LEU A 2 13.84 -11.80 -6.43
N LYS A 3 14.31 -11.41 -7.61
CA LYS A 3 15.71 -11.00 -7.76
C LYS A 3 15.88 -9.61 -7.16
N PHE A 4 16.76 -9.49 -6.18
CA PHE A 4 17.14 -8.19 -5.64
C PHE A 4 17.87 -7.38 -6.71
N LEU A 5 17.51 -6.10 -6.81
CA LEU A 5 18.11 -5.18 -7.75
C LEU A 5 19.49 -4.73 -7.25
N LYS A 6 20.43 -4.63 -8.18
CA LYS A 6 21.73 -4.01 -7.92
C LYS A 6 21.58 -2.50 -7.80
N GLU A 7 22.57 -1.85 -7.21
CA GLU A 7 22.54 -0.39 -6.97
C GLU A 7 22.18 0.43 -8.21
N GLU A 8 22.75 0.10 -9.36
CA GLU A 8 22.46 0.79 -10.62
C GLU A 8 21.00 0.60 -11.04
N ALA A 9 20.46 -0.60 -10.87
CA ALA A 9 19.07 -0.89 -11.20
C ALA A 9 18.10 -0.19 -10.25
N VAL A 10 18.45 -0.06 -8.97
CA VAL A 10 17.68 0.72 -7.99
C VAL A 10 17.60 2.18 -8.42
N ARG A 11 18.74 2.75 -8.83
CA ARG A 11 18.81 4.13 -9.31
C ARG A 11 17.96 4.32 -10.56
N GLU A 12 18.13 3.46 -11.55
CA GLU A 12 17.37 3.51 -12.80
C GLU A 12 15.86 3.40 -12.57
N PHE A 13 15.46 2.48 -11.70
CA PHE A 13 14.05 2.30 -11.37
C PHE A 13 13.47 3.56 -10.72
N ALA A 14 14.19 4.13 -9.76
CA ALA A 14 13.75 5.34 -9.07
C ALA A 14 13.67 6.55 -10.02
N GLU A 15 14.70 6.74 -10.83
CA GLU A 15 14.75 7.85 -11.79
C GLU A 15 13.66 7.73 -12.86
N SER A 16 13.41 6.51 -13.34
CA SER A 16 12.33 6.24 -14.30
C SER A 16 10.95 6.51 -13.69
N SER A 17 10.74 6.09 -12.45
CA SER A 17 9.46 6.30 -11.75
C SER A 17 9.17 7.76 -11.46
N LEU A 18 10.19 8.54 -11.13
CA LEU A 18 10.05 9.97 -10.78
C LEU A 18 10.20 10.90 -11.97
N GLY A 19 10.66 10.38 -13.11
CA GLY A 19 10.87 11.18 -14.31
C GLY A 19 12.06 12.14 -14.22
N GLY A 20 13.08 11.81 -13.43
CA GLY A 20 14.26 12.66 -13.30
C GLY A 20 15.33 12.04 -12.42
N LYS A 21 16.49 12.69 -12.36
CA LYS A 21 17.62 12.26 -11.55
C LYS A 21 17.31 12.37 -10.06
N ILE A 22 17.94 11.52 -9.24
CA ILE A 22 17.79 11.54 -7.77
C ILE A 22 19.11 11.94 -7.12
N SER A 23 19.01 12.56 -5.93
CA SER A 23 20.20 12.92 -5.15
C SER A 23 20.89 11.69 -4.57
N ALA A 24 22.17 11.82 -4.23
CA ALA A 24 22.92 10.76 -3.59
C ALA A 24 22.30 10.37 -2.23
N GLU A 25 21.81 11.33 -1.48
CA GLU A 25 21.16 11.11 -0.18
C GLU A 25 19.88 10.29 -0.32
N PHE A 26 19.05 10.64 -1.30
CA PHE A 26 17.82 9.91 -1.57
C PHE A 26 18.10 8.49 -2.07
N PHE A 27 19.08 8.33 -2.94
CA PHE A 27 19.52 7.02 -3.40
C PHE A 27 19.99 6.13 -2.24
N GLU A 28 20.83 6.66 -1.35
CA GLU A 28 21.30 5.93 -0.17
C GLU A 28 20.14 5.48 0.72
N LEU A 29 19.17 6.35 0.93
CA LEU A 29 17.98 6.02 1.72
C LEU A 29 17.20 4.86 1.08
N LEU A 30 16.96 4.94 -0.22
CA LEU A 30 16.25 3.88 -0.96
C LEU A 30 17.02 2.56 -0.87
N GLN A 31 18.32 2.59 -1.10
CA GLN A 31 19.16 1.39 -1.08
C GLN A 31 19.16 0.74 0.31
N ARG A 32 19.37 1.52 1.34
CA ARG A 32 19.42 1.04 2.73
C ARG A 32 18.09 0.46 3.19
N THR A 33 16.99 1.11 2.83
CA THR A 33 15.66 0.71 3.31
C THR A 33 15.09 -0.47 2.55
N THR A 34 15.30 -0.53 1.24
CA THR A 34 14.73 -1.58 0.39
C THR A 34 15.66 -2.76 0.18
N ASN A 35 16.97 -2.56 0.38
CA ASN A 35 18.02 -3.53 0.09
C ASN A 35 17.89 -4.14 -1.31
N GLY A 36 17.42 -3.34 -2.27
CA GLY A 36 17.24 -3.77 -3.65
C GLY A 36 15.96 -4.58 -3.92
N ASN A 37 15.09 -4.72 -2.94
CA ASN A 37 13.81 -5.41 -3.16
C ASN A 37 12.91 -4.53 -4.03
N PRO A 38 12.55 -4.97 -5.24
CA PRO A 38 11.79 -4.13 -6.18
C PRO A 38 10.39 -3.78 -5.68
N PHE A 39 9.75 -4.67 -4.92
CA PHE A 39 8.45 -4.38 -4.33
C PHE A 39 8.54 -3.24 -3.31
N TYR A 40 9.51 -3.31 -2.41
CA TYR A 40 9.72 -2.28 -1.40
C TYR A 40 10.08 -0.94 -2.03
N LEU A 41 10.90 -0.98 -3.07
CA LEU A 41 11.30 0.21 -3.81
C LEU A 41 10.08 0.90 -4.44
N GLU A 42 9.20 0.14 -5.09
CA GLU A 42 7.97 0.65 -5.65
C GLU A 42 7.08 1.30 -4.58
N GLN A 43 6.90 0.64 -3.45
CA GLN A 43 6.07 1.16 -2.36
C GLN A 43 6.65 2.44 -1.76
N MET A 44 7.96 2.49 -1.56
CA MET A 44 8.62 3.69 -1.05
C MET A 44 8.50 4.87 -2.02
N LEU A 45 8.73 4.65 -3.30
CA LEU A 45 8.63 5.71 -4.30
C LEU A 45 7.20 6.28 -4.37
N LYS A 46 6.20 5.42 -4.30
CA LYS A 46 4.80 5.86 -4.23
C LYS A 46 4.54 6.67 -2.97
N TYR A 47 5.00 6.20 -1.83
CA TYR A 47 4.83 6.91 -0.56
C TYR A 47 5.43 8.31 -0.63
N PHE A 48 6.67 8.43 -1.10
CA PHE A 48 7.33 9.74 -1.21
C PHE A 48 6.62 10.67 -2.18
N SER A 49 6.19 10.16 -3.33
CA SER A 49 5.48 10.96 -4.33
C SER A 49 4.14 11.47 -3.82
N GLU A 50 3.35 10.58 -3.24
CA GLU A 50 2.01 10.90 -2.75
C GLU A 50 2.02 11.78 -1.51
N SER A 51 3.02 11.63 -0.65
CA SER A 51 3.16 12.40 0.59
C SER A 51 3.81 13.77 0.37
N LYS A 52 4.22 14.09 -0.86
CA LYS A 52 4.90 15.34 -1.23
C LYS A 52 6.16 15.59 -0.38
N LEU A 53 6.88 14.52 -0.07
CA LEU A 53 8.11 14.58 0.73
C LEU A 53 9.36 14.81 -0.12
N LEU A 54 9.21 14.91 -1.44
CA LEU A 54 10.30 15.15 -2.37
C LEU A 54 10.29 16.58 -2.86
N ASN A 55 11.48 17.12 -3.08
CA ASN A 55 11.70 18.44 -3.62
C ASN A 55 12.71 18.35 -4.76
N ARG A 56 12.65 19.26 -5.73
CA ARG A 56 13.66 19.39 -6.77
C ARG A 56 14.69 20.42 -6.35
N SER A 57 15.94 19.99 -6.25
CA SER A 57 17.09 20.86 -5.96
C SER A 57 18.19 20.54 -6.98
N GLU A 58 18.69 21.54 -7.67
CA GLU A 58 19.73 21.41 -8.69
C GLU A 58 19.41 20.36 -9.77
N GLY A 59 18.12 20.28 -10.16
CA GLY A 59 17.64 19.35 -11.17
C GLY A 59 17.50 17.91 -10.70
N LYS A 60 17.70 17.65 -9.41
CA LYS A 60 17.60 16.31 -8.83
C LYS A 60 16.47 16.23 -7.78
N TRP A 61 15.81 15.09 -7.72
CA TRP A 61 14.85 14.81 -6.65
C TRP A 61 15.59 14.52 -5.36
N THR A 62 15.23 15.22 -4.30
CA THR A 62 15.81 15.06 -2.97
C THR A 62 14.71 15.09 -1.91
N ILE A 63 15.03 14.61 -0.71
CA ILE A 63 14.10 14.59 0.42
C ILE A 63 13.97 16.01 0.98
N LYS A 64 12.74 16.48 1.19
CA LYS A 64 12.46 17.82 1.73
C LYS A 64 12.99 18.02 3.14
N ASP A 65 12.88 17.00 3.96
CA ASP A 65 13.27 17.05 5.36
C ASP A 65 14.13 15.84 5.71
N GLN A 66 15.38 16.08 6.05
CA GLN A 66 16.32 15.05 6.47
C GLN A 66 15.94 14.43 7.82
N ASN A 67 15.07 15.09 8.58
CA ASN A 67 14.56 14.62 9.87
C ASN A 67 13.27 13.82 9.74
N VAL A 68 12.80 13.53 8.52
CA VAL A 68 11.70 12.62 8.33
C VAL A 68 12.07 11.30 8.99
N LYS A 69 11.42 11.00 10.10
CA LYS A 69 11.53 9.71 10.77
C LYS A 69 10.86 8.67 9.89
N LEU A 70 11.57 8.28 8.84
CA LEU A 70 11.22 7.07 8.13
C LEU A 70 11.44 5.94 9.11
N SER A 71 10.36 5.41 9.60
CA SER A 71 10.47 4.12 10.23
C SER A 71 11.10 3.21 9.17
N HIS A 72 12.22 2.63 9.52
CA HIS A 72 13.03 1.83 8.62
C HIS A 72 12.35 0.50 8.26
N SER A 73 11.09 0.34 8.65
CA SER A 73 10.29 -0.85 8.41
C SER A 73 9.39 -0.63 7.20
N ILE A 74 9.45 -1.54 6.25
CA ILE A 74 8.52 -1.55 5.12
C ILE A 74 7.07 -1.61 5.59
N ASN A 75 6.82 -2.25 6.73
CA ASN A 75 5.47 -2.32 7.31
C ASN A 75 4.92 -0.93 7.63
N ALA A 76 5.78 -0.01 8.05
CA ALA A 76 5.33 1.36 8.34
C ALA A 76 4.99 2.13 7.06
N VAL A 77 5.74 1.89 5.97
CA VAL A 77 5.42 2.48 4.67
C VAL A 77 4.07 1.96 4.17
N LEU A 78 3.84 0.65 4.27
CA LEU A 78 2.59 0.03 3.87
C LEU A 78 1.43 0.47 4.77
N THR A 79 1.67 0.56 6.08
CA THR A 79 0.70 1.04 7.05
C THR A 79 0.29 2.49 6.75
N ALA A 80 1.26 3.37 6.53
CA ALA A 80 1.00 4.76 6.19
C ALA A 80 0.16 4.88 4.91
N ARG A 81 0.43 4.04 3.93
CA ARG A 81 -0.33 4.01 2.68
C ARG A 81 -1.78 3.61 2.91
N ILE A 82 -2.01 2.59 3.74
CA ILE A 82 -3.36 2.12 4.08
C ILE A 82 -4.11 3.17 4.90
N ASP A 83 -3.43 3.84 5.83
CA ASP A 83 -4.01 4.90 6.65
C ASP A 83 -4.48 6.12 5.84
N ARG A 84 -3.93 6.31 4.65
CA ARG A 84 -4.34 7.38 3.74
C ARG A 84 -5.62 7.08 2.97
N LEU A 85 -6.07 5.84 2.98
CA LEU A 85 -7.35 5.46 2.38
C LEU A 85 -8.50 6.05 3.19
N SER A 86 -9.63 6.30 2.54
CA SER A 86 -10.83 6.71 3.25
C SER A 86 -11.20 5.64 4.29
N LYS A 87 -11.90 6.05 5.34
CA LYS A 87 -12.32 5.14 6.41
C LYS A 87 -13.07 3.91 5.86
N LEU A 88 -14.00 4.12 4.92
CA LEU A 88 -14.79 3.04 4.33
C LEU A 88 -13.93 2.07 3.52
N VAL A 89 -13.04 2.58 2.68
CA VAL A 89 -12.13 1.75 1.87
C VAL A 89 -11.18 0.98 2.79
N ARG A 90 -10.63 1.64 3.79
CA ARG A 90 -9.73 1.02 4.77
C ARG A 90 -10.39 -0.14 5.51
N GLU A 91 -11.63 0.03 5.96
CA GLU A 91 -12.37 -1.04 6.65
C GLU A 91 -12.67 -2.22 5.71
N THR A 92 -12.97 -1.92 4.44
CA THR A 92 -13.16 -2.96 3.42
C THR A 92 -11.88 -3.76 3.18
N VAL A 93 -10.74 -3.08 3.07
CA VAL A 93 -9.43 -3.72 2.90
C VAL A 93 -9.08 -4.59 4.11
N LYS A 94 -9.35 -4.11 5.31
CA LYS A 94 -9.14 -4.87 6.56
C LYS A 94 -9.98 -6.14 6.59
N ALA A 95 -11.26 -6.06 6.23
CA ALA A 95 -12.14 -7.21 6.17
C ALA A 95 -11.66 -8.26 5.14
N ALA A 96 -11.23 -7.81 3.97
CA ALA A 96 -10.68 -8.68 2.94
C ALA A 96 -9.40 -9.38 3.39
N ALA A 97 -8.54 -8.70 4.13
CA ALA A 97 -7.29 -9.27 4.65
C ALA A 97 -7.52 -10.45 5.59
N VAL A 98 -8.63 -10.44 6.35
CA VAL A 98 -9.02 -11.55 7.23
C VAL A 98 -9.39 -12.79 6.43
N ILE A 99 -10.04 -12.62 5.27
CA ILE A 99 -10.44 -13.72 4.40
C ILE A 99 -9.21 -14.45 3.85
N GLY A 100 -8.25 -13.72 3.33
CA GLY A 100 -7.04 -14.30 2.77
C GLY A 100 -6.43 -13.46 1.68
N ARG A 101 -5.50 -14.05 0.95
CA ARG A 101 -4.82 -13.40 -0.18
C ARG A 101 -5.78 -13.16 -1.35
N GLU A 102 -6.71 -14.09 -1.57
CA GLU A 102 -7.78 -13.97 -2.55
C GLU A 102 -9.11 -13.92 -1.83
N PHE A 103 -10.04 -13.18 -2.37
CA PHE A 103 -11.40 -13.14 -1.83
C PHE A 103 -12.42 -12.92 -2.94
N GLU A 104 -13.65 -13.34 -2.66
CA GLU A 104 -14.79 -13.09 -3.52
C GLU A 104 -15.70 -12.02 -2.88
N ILE A 105 -16.32 -11.18 -3.70
CA ILE A 105 -17.20 -10.11 -3.21
C ILE A 105 -18.34 -10.65 -2.32
N PRO A 106 -19.03 -11.76 -2.66
CA PRO A 106 -20.07 -12.30 -1.78
C PRO A 106 -19.55 -12.68 -0.40
N VAL A 107 -18.36 -13.29 -0.31
CA VAL A 107 -17.73 -13.65 0.96
C VAL A 107 -17.37 -12.41 1.75
N LEU A 108 -16.77 -11.41 1.09
CA LEU A 108 -16.44 -10.14 1.72
C LEU A 108 -17.68 -9.46 2.28
N SER A 109 -18.78 -9.46 1.54
CA SER A 109 -20.06 -8.91 1.98
C SER A 109 -20.55 -9.56 3.28
N GLU A 110 -20.46 -10.89 3.37
CA GLU A 110 -20.86 -11.62 4.57
C GLU A 110 -19.95 -11.31 5.77
N VAL A 111 -18.64 -11.22 5.56
CA VAL A 111 -17.68 -10.86 6.62
C VAL A 111 -17.98 -9.46 7.15
N MET A 112 -18.28 -8.51 6.27
CA MET A 112 -18.58 -7.12 6.67
C MET A 112 -19.88 -7.01 7.47
N LYS A 113 -20.87 -7.84 7.20
CA LYS A 113 -22.12 -7.87 7.99
C LYS A 113 -21.90 -8.30 9.44
N VAL A 114 -20.92 -9.17 9.67
CA VAL A 114 -20.64 -9.73 10.99
C VAL A 114 -19.75 -8.79 11.83
N GLN A 115 -18.99 -7.91 11.21
CA GLN A 115 -18.10 -6.99 11.93
C GLN A 115 -18.91 -5.88 12.62
N GLU A 116 -18.58 -5.63 13.89
CA GLU A 116 -19.17 -4.51 14.64
C GLU A 116 -18.91 -3.18 13.92
N GLY A 117 -19.93 -2.36 13.77
CA GLY A 117 -19.86 -1.08 13.08
C GLY A 117 -20.44 -1.08 11.67
N PHE A 118 -20.78 -2.24 11.14
CA PHE A 118 -21.47 -2.38 9.86
C PHE A 118 -22.89 -2.93 10.01
N ALA A 119 -23.47 -2.77 11.20
CA ALA A 119 -24.83 -3.27 11.51
C ALA A 119 -25.93 -2.68 10.60
N ASP A 120 -25.65 -1.50 10.03
CA ASP A 120 -26.58 -0.82 9.09
C ASP A 120 -26.32 -1.20 7.63
N TYR A 121 -25.59 -2.30 7.41
CA TYR A 121 -25.27 -2.79 6.07
C TYR A 121 -26.51 -3.52 5.52
N ASP A 122 -27.49 -2.77 5.07
CA ASP A 122 -28.69 -3.33 4.43
C ASP A 122 -28.43 -3.68 2.94
N GLY A 123 -29.42 -4.28 2.29
CA GLY A 123 -29.27 -4.80 0.93
C GLY A 123 -28.89 -3.81 -0.17
N ASN A 124 -28.90 -2.49 0.12
CA ASN A 124 -28.43 -1.44 -0.80
C ASN A 124 -26.91 -1.27 -0.79
N SER A 125 -26.25 -1.94 0.11
CA SER A 125 -24.81 -1.82 0.35
C SER A 125 -23.94 -2.55 -0.66
N SER A 126 -24.51 -3.41 -1.51
CA SER A 126 -23.73 -4.14 -2.50
C SER A 126 -23.08 -3.22 -3.54
N ALA A 127 -23.80 -2.17 -3.95
CA ALA A 127 -23.26 -1.16 -4.88
C ALA A 127 -22.15 -0.33 -4.21
N LEU A 128 -22.34 0.04 -2.95
CA LEU A 128 -21.34 0.76 -2.16
C LEU A 128 -20.09 -0.09 -1.93
N LEU A 129 -20.26 -1.36 -1.60
CA LEU A 129 -19.16 -2.30 -1.44
C LEU A 129 -18.35 -2.44 -2.72
N ARG A 130 -19.02 -2.59 -3.87
CA ARG A 130 -18.35 -2.66 -5.18
C ARG A 130 -17.57 -1.41 -5.50
N GLU A 131 -18.09 -0.24 -5.13
CA GLU A 131 -17.40 1.03 -5.30
C GLU A 131 -16.12 1.08 -4.47
N GLN A 132 -16.17 0.64 -3.22
CA GLN A 132 -15.01 0.58 -2.33
C GLN A 132 -13.95 -0.40 -2.83
N VAL A 133 -14.38 -1.57 -3.32
CA VAL A 133 -13.49 -2.57 -3.92
C VAL A 133 -12.79 -2.00 -5.15
N LYS A 134 -13.50 -1.27 -6.00
CA LYS A 134 -12.91 -0.59 -7.16
C LYS A 134 -11.94 0.51 -6.76
N THR A 135 -12.26 1.27 -5.74
CA THR A 135 -11.38 2.33 -5.23
C THR A 135 -10.05 1.73 -4.74
N ALA A 136 -10.09 0.62 -4.01
CA ALA A 136 -8.90 -0.08 -3.58
C ALA A 136 -8.11 -0.67 -4.76
N GLU A 137 -8.78 -1.14 -5.79
CA GLU A 137 -8.16 -1.60 -7.04
C GLU A 137 -7.42 -0.46 -7.73
N GLN A 138 -8.02 0.71 -7.83
CA GLN A 138 -7.40 1.91 -8.39
C GLN A 138 -6.20 2.36 -7.55
N GLY A 139 -6.28 2.19 -6.23
CA GLY A 139 -5.16 2.41 -5.31
C GLY A 139 -4.09 1.33 -5.33
N GLN A 140 -4.22 0.34 -6.21
CA GLN A 140 -3.27 -0.75 -6.41
C GLN A 140 -3.08 -1.66 -5.18
N ILE A 141 -4.13 -1.80 -4.38
CA ILE A 141 -4.15 -2.72 -3.23
C ILE A 141 -4.35 -4.15 -3.74
N TRP A 142 -5.27 -4.33 -4.66
CA TRP A 142 -5.57 -5.64 -5.26
C TRP A 142 -5.92 -5.50 -6.74
N LEU A 143 -6.03 -6.65 -7.42
CA LEU A 143 -6.49 -6.74 -8.81
C LEU A 143 -7.68 -7.69 -8.92
N ALA A 144 -8.53 -7.42 -9.89
CA ALA A 144 -9.58 -8.36 -10.28
C ALA A 144 -8.99 -9.54 -11.04
N THR A 145 -9.33 -10.77 -10.63
CA THR A 145 -9.04 -11.98 -11.40
C THR A 145 -10.24 -12.39 -12.25
N ASN A 146 -11.44 -12.01 -11.83
CA ASN A 146 -12.68 -12.07 -12.62
C ASN A 146 -13.68 -11.04 -12.03
N GLU A 147 -14.93 -11.05 -12.48
CA GLU A 147 -15.94 -10.07 -12.05
C GLU A 147 -16.23 -10.09 -10.54
N LEU A 148 -16.01 -11.20 -9.88
CA LEU A 148 -16.33 -11.39 -8.46
C LEU A 148 -15.13 -11.64 -7.56
N ARG A 149 -13.98 -11.97 -8.12
CA ARG A 149 -12.78 -12.39 -7.38
C ARG A 149 -11.65 -11.41 -7.53
N TYR A 150 -11.01 -11.11 -6.40
CA TYR A 150 -9.88 -10.19 -6.31
C TYR A 150 -8.72 -10.85 -5.57
N ILE A 151 -7.51 -10.45 -5.91
CA ILE A 151 -6.28 -10.91 -5.26
C ILE A 151 -5.45 -9.71 -4.82
N PHE A 152 -4.96 -9.73 -3.57
CA PHE A 152 -4.00 -8.71 -3.12
C PHE A 152 -2.79 -8.70 -4.05
N ARG A 153 -2.39 -7.53 -4.52
CA ARG A 153 -1.26 -7.40 -5.44
C ARG A 153 0.02 -7.98 -4.86
N HIS A 154 0.21 -7.80 -3.55
CA HIS A 154 1.38 -8.29 -2.84
C HIS A 154 0.95 -8.88 -1.49
N SER A 155 1.49 -10.05 -1.17
CA SER A 155 1.20 -10.72 0.10
C SER A 155 1.56 -9.86 1.31
N LEU A 156 2.61 -9.02 1.19
CA LEU A 156 3.03 -8.12 2.25
C LEU A 156 2.01 -7.02 2.54
N LEU A 157 1.25 -6.56 1.54
CA LEU A 157 0.14 -5.63 1.77
C LEU A 157 -0.92 -6.26 2.66
N ARG A 158 -1.32 -7.48 2.37
CA ARG A 158 -2.27 -8.22 3.19
C ARG A 158 -1.75 -8.41 4.60
N GLU A 159 -0.49 -8.82 4.75
CA GLU A 159 0.13 -9.03 6.07
C GLU A 159 0.18 -7.74 6.88
N ALA A 160 0.51 -6.61 6.26
CA ALA A 160 0.53 -5.31 6.92
C ALA A 160 -0.86 -4.93 7.44
N VAL A 161 -1.89 -5.10 6.62
CA VAL A 161 -3.29 -4.83 7.00
C VAL A 161 -3.73 -5.74 8.14
N TYR A 162 -3.42 -7.02 8.05
CA TYR A 162 -3.75 -8.01 9.08
C TYR A 162 -3.10 -7.66 10.43
N SER A 163 -1.83 -7.26 10.40
CA SER A 163 -1.09 -6.83 11.60
C SER A 163 -1.70 -5.59 12.24
N MET A 164 -2.21 -4.66 11.44
CA MET A 164 -2.91 -3.47 11.95
C MET A 164 -4.16 -3.84 12.73
N GLN A 165 -4.92 -4.81 12.25
CA GLN A 165 -6.13 -5.29 12.94
C GLN A 165 -5.81 -5.93 14.29
N LEU A 166 -4.76 -6.74 14.34
CA LEU A 166 -4.35 -7.37 15.59
C LEU A 166 -3.98 -6.34 16.65
N ARG A 167 -3.25 -5.29 16.26
CA ARG A 167 -2.88 -4.21 17.18
C ARG A 167 -4.10 -3.46 17.73
N THR A 168 -5.08 -3.22 16.88
CA THR A 168 -6.31 -2.51 17.29
C THR A 168 -7.14 -3.33 18.27
N ARG A 169 -7.13 -4.65 18.16
CA ARG A 169 -7.86 -5.53 19.08
C ARG A 169 -7.18 -5.74 20.44
N LEU A 170 -5.87 -5.48 20.51
CA LEU A 170 -5.09 -5.65 21.73
C LEU A 170 -5.01 -4.39 22.59
N GLN A 171 -5.55 -3.26 22.12
CA GLN A 171 -5.72 -2.02 22.86
C GLN A 171 -7.13 -1.92 23.44
#